data_3ddd86477d5928c316f80d87a6a4bc94
#
_entry.id   3ddd86477d5928c316f80d87a6a4bc94
#
_cell.length_a   1.000
_cell.length_b   1.000
_cell.length_c   1.000
_cell.angle_alpha   90.00
_cell.angle_beta   90.00
_cell.angle_gamma   90.00
#
_symmetry.space_group_name_H-M   'P 1'
#
loop_
_entity.id
_entity.type
_entity.pdbx_description
1 polymer ?
#
loop_
_entity_poly.entity_id
_entity_poly.type
_entity_poly.pdbx_seq_one_letter_code
_entity_poly.pdbx_strand_id
1 'polypeptide(L)'
;MREGSLRALLGKYQAEDLFNGYNSVVQNQVLPHLNLAPNIHILDCTDLEVNFKNKHYEQSGVSVSKRTNSPCRGYKLATIRGIVGDTGIIEDIRFGPINVHDMSLSERMIKHSPVFRSGDILINDRGFISRPVMNYLKRKRNVDTYVPLRNNMDAYRLAVECAIQNNAWSKHPNPKRSQQRISLVPHVGPYWESACPSTDVDLNACVVWDMENGQYFVFVTTDTSKLARDIIKIYELRPEIEEDYRQLKDFWKIEDFKSTKINMIAFHIVCPVRLSLLPALHHASRRRKVGWKIVASPSQSVRCKATEFRCPLYGL
;
A
#
# COMPACT_ATOMS: atom_id res chain seq x y z
N MET A 1 -7.12 30.26 14.24
CA MET A 1 -7.87 29.58 15.32
C MET A 1 -6.93 29.44 16.51
N ARG A 2 -7.32 29.82 17.72
CA ARG A 2 -6.45 29.67 18.90
C ARG A 2 -6.32 28.16 19.24
N GLU A 3 -5.16 27.72 19.72
CA GLU A 3 -4.89 26.29 20.04
C GLU A 3 -5.94 25.68 20.95
N GLY A 4 -6.42 26.41 21.96
CA GLY A 4 -7.50 25.95 22.85
C GLY A 4 -8.81 25.69 22.14
N SER A 5 -9.14 26.45 21.09
CA SER A 5 -10.36 26.25 20.29
C SER A 5 -10.27 24.98 19.44
N LEU A 6 -9.09 24.65 18.89
CA LEU A 6 -8.87 23.42 18.14
C LEU A 6 -8.98 22.18 19.03
N ARG A 7 -8.35 22.21 20.22
CA ARG A 7 -8.44 21.11 21.20
C ARG A 7 -9.88 20.87 21.65
N ALA A 8 -10.64 21.93 21.94
CA ALA A 8 -12.05 21.83 22.32
C ALA A 8 -12.92 21.27 21.19
N LEU A 9 -12.63 21.65 19.95
CA LEU A 9 -13.33 21.11 18.77
C LEU A 9 -13.02 19.63 18.59
N LEU A 10 -11.75 19.25 18.56
CA LEU A 10 -11.32 17.87 18.34
C LEU A 10 -11.72 16.94 19.51
N GLY A 11 -11.86 17.47 20.71
CA GLY A 11 -12.38 16.74 21.87
C GLY A 11 -13.81 16.21 21.71
N LYS A 12 -14.55 16.71 20.72
CA LYS A 12 -15.92 16.25 20.40
C LYS A 12 -15.95 15.01 19.47
N TYR A 13 -14.82 14.65 18.87
CA TYR A 13 -14.73 13.56 17.89
C TYR A 13 -13.88 12.42 18.45
N GLN A 14 -14.25 11.19 18.12
CA GLN A 14 -13.38 10.05 18.30
C GLN A 14 -12.30 10.04 17.22
N ALA A 15 -11.15 9.41 17.48
CA ALA A 15 -10.09 9.30 16.49
C ALA A 15 -10.58 8.61 15.20
N GLU A 16 -11.41 7.58 15.35
CA GLU A 16 -12.00 6.84 14.21
C GLU A 16 -12.87 7.72 13.32
N ASP A 17 -13.59 8.71 13.89
CA ASP A 17 -14.42 9.64 13.12
C ASP A 17 -13.57 10.50 12.18
N LEU A 18 -12.36 10.89 12.60
CA LEU A 18 -11.45 11.67 11.77
C LEU A 18 -10.93 10.85 10.59
N PHE A 19 -10.58 9.59 10.81
CA PHE A 19 -10.16 8.69 9.73
C PHE A 19 -11.31 8.36 8.77
N ASN A 20 -12.50 8.05 9.29
CA ASN A 20 -13.68 7.82 8.48
C ASN A 20 -14.07 9.07 7.68
N GLY A 21 -13.94 10.26 8.28
CA GLY A 21 -14.16 11.53 7.59
C GLY A 21 -13.18 11.74 6.43
N TYR A 22 -11.90 11.44 6.62
CA TYR A 22 -10.92 11.46 5.55
C TYR A 22 -11.32 10.52 4.40
N ASN A 23 -11.56 9.24 4.73
CA ASN A 23 -11.92 8.22 3.75
C ASN A 23 -13.17 8.64 2.96
N SER A 24 -14.19 9.14 3.65
CA SER A 24 -15.43 9.64 3.01
C SER A 24 -15.18 10.80 2.05
N VAL A 25 -14.33 11.76 2.43
CA VAL A 25 -13.98 12.90 1.54
C VAL A 25 -13.24 12.40 0.30
N VAL A 26 -12.26 11.53 0.47
CA VAL A 26 -11.49 11.01 -0.67
C VAL A 26 -12.40 10.22 -1.61
N GLN A 27 -13.18 9.29 -1.08
CA GLN A 27 -14.02 8.39 -1.86
C GLN A 27 -15.19 9.08 -2.55
N ASN A 28 -15.82 10.05 -1.88
CA ASN A 28 -17.04 10.66 -2.40
C ASN A 28 -16.84 12.02 -3.07
N GLN A 29 -15.71 12.70 -2.79
CA GLN A 29 -15.46 14.04 -3.32
C GLN A 29 -14.19 14.10 -4.20
N VAL A 30 -13.10 13.40 -3.82
CA VAL A 30 -11.84 13.49 -4.55
C VAL A 30 -11.83 12.56 -5.75
N LEU A 31 -12.02 11.25 -5.54
CA LEU A 31 -11.94 10.25 -6.61
C LEU A 31 -12.93 10.51 -7.76
N PRO A 32 -14.21 10.89 -7.53
CA PRO A 32 -15.12 11.19 -8.61
C PRO A 32 -14.68 12.38 -9.48
N HIS A 33 -13.89 13.31 -8.91
CA HIS A 33 -13.39 14.46 -9.65
C HIS A 33 -12.13 14.21 -10.47
N LEU A 34 -11.47 13.08 -10.24
CA LEU A 34 -10.19 12.76 -10.90
C LEU A 34 -10.34 12.24 -12.34
N ASN A 35 -11.53 12.01 -12.87
CA ASN A 35 -11.81 11.45 -14.21
C ASN A 35 -11.12 10.10 -14.53
N LEU A 36 -10.18 9.66 -13.71
CA LEU A 36 -9.43 8.41 -13.82
C LEU A 36 -9.46 7.76 -12.45
N ALA A 37 -10.39 6.85 -12.26
CA ALA A 37 -10.40 6.02 -11.06
C ALA A 37 -9.20 5.08 -11.08
N PRO A 38 -8.47 4.95 -9.97
CA PRO A 38 -7.45 3.92 -9.84
C PRO A 38 -8.04 2.54 -10.11
N ASN A 39 -7.25 1.69 -10.75
CA ASN A 39 -7.57 0.27 -10.93
C ASN A 39 -6.46 -0.63 -10.38
N ILE A 40 -5.37 -0.04 -9.92
CA ILE A 40 -4.29 -0.71 -9.21
C ILE A 40 -4.17 -0.05 -7.84
N HIS A 41 -4.25 -0.88 -6.82
CA HIS A 41 -4.21 -0.48 -5.43
C HIS A 41 -3.04 -1.17 -4.74
N ILE A 42 -2.35 -0.46 -3.85
CA ILE A 42 -1.26 -0.99 -3.04
C ILE A 42 -1.68 -0.87 -1.58
N LEU A 43 -1.63 -1.98 -0.84
CA LEU A 43 -1.89 -2.00 0.59
C LEU A 43 -0.59 -2.25 1.34
N ASP A 44 -0.33 -1.41 2.32
CA ASP A 44 0.79 -1.61 3.24
C ASP A 44 0.49 -0.98 4.60
N CYS A 45 1.33 -1.30 5.60
CA CYS A 45 1.29 -0.71 6.93
C CYS A 45 2.64 -0.07 7.26
N THR A 46 2.59 1.06 7.98
CA THR A 46 3.78 1.67 8.55
C THR A 46 3.62 1.86 10.06
N ASP A 47 4.69 1.59 10.79
CA ASP A 47 4.76 1.84 12.22
C ASP A 47 5.10 3.31 12.47
N LEU A 48 4.38 3.94 13.41
CA LEU A 48 4.60 5.31 13.86
C LEU A 48 5.09 5.26 15.31
N GLU A 49 6.41 5.37 15.47
CA GLU A 49 7.06 5.23 16.76
C GLU A 49 6.99 6.54 17.57
N VAL A 50 6.77 6.42 18.89
CA VAL A 50 6.77 7.51 19.84
C VAL A 50 7.79 7.24 20.95
N ASN A 51 8.04 8.23 21.81
CA ASN A 51 8.94 8.04 22.93
C ASN A 51 8.49 6.86 23.81
N PHE A 52 9.29 5.79 23.83
CA PHE A 52 8.98 4.55 24.55
C PHE A 52 8.69 4.76 26.04
N LYS A 53 9.42 5.67 26.69
CA LYS A 53 9.28 5.96 28.13
C LYS A 53 7.98 6.68 28.48
N ASN A 54 7.38 7.39 27.51
CA ASN A 54 6.13 8.13 27.74
C ASN A 54 4.91 7.22 27.59
N LYS A 55 4.40 6.75 28.73
CA LYS A 55 3.23 5.85 28.81
C LYS A 55 1.88 6.60 28.67
N HIS A 56 1.88 7.93 28.55
CA HIS A 56 0.65 8.72 28.45
C HIS A 56 0.06 8.79 27.03
N TYR A 57 0.76 8.26 26.05
CA TYR A 57 0.20 8.14 24.69
C TYR A 57 -1.01 7.21 24.69
N GLU A 58 -2.20 7.80 24.56
CA GLU A 58 -3.48 7.08 24.61
C GLU A 58 -3.56 6.03 23.51
N GLN A 59 -4.02 4.83 23.85
CA GLN A 59 -4.20 3.70 22.93
C GLN A 59 -2.91 3.27 22.18
N SER A 60 -1.73 3.70 22.60
CA SER A 60 -0.47 3.23 22.04
C SER A 60 -0.20 1.77 22.42
N GLY A 61 0.37 1.00 21.51
CA GLY A 61 0.87 -0.35 21.76
C GLY A 61 2.37 -0.37 22.04
N VAL A 62 2.87 -1.56 22.40
CA VAL A 62 4.31 -1.85 22.53
C VAL A 62 4.65 -3.02 21.61
N SER A 63 5.74 -2.89 20.89
CA SER A 63 6.25 -3.88 19.93
C SER A 63 7.78 -3.86 19.93
N VAL A 64 8.39 -4.56 18.99
CA VAL A 64 9.83 -4.49 18.70
C VAL A 64 10.03 -3.73 17.41
N SER A 65 10.82 -2.67 17.43
CA SER A 65 11.15 -1.87 16.25
C SER A 65 11.90 -2.71 15.22
N LYS A 66 11.38 -2.75 14.01
CA LYS A 66 12.04 -3.43 12.88
C LYS A 66 13.39 -2.78 12.52
N ARG A 67 13.57 -1.50 12.85
CA ARG A 67 14.77 -0.72 12.54
C ARG A 67 15.89 -0.94 13.54
N THR A 68 15.58 -0.95 14.83
CA THR A 68 16.58 -0.97 15.91
C THR A 68 16.63 -2.29 16.67
N ASN A 69 15.71 -3.21 16.39
CA ASN A 69 15.50 -4.49 17.10
C ASN A 69 15.37 -4.30 18.63
N SER A 70 14.80 -3.18 19.05
CA SER A 70 14.59 -2.84 20.46
C SER A 70 13.11 -2.55 20.75
N PRO A 71 12.67 -2.64 22.03
CA PRO A 71 11.30 -2.31 22.38
C PRO A 71 10.93 -0.90 21.94
N CYS A 72 9.82 -0.76 21.25
CA CYS A 72 9.24 0.50 20.80
C CYS A 72 7.79 0.62 21.25
N ARG A 73 7.32 1.85 21.34
CA ARG A 73 5.92 2.21 21.60
C ARG A 73 5.40 3.02 20.44
N GLY A 74 4.11 2.87 20.12
CA GLY A 74 3.54 3.70 19.06
C GLY A 74 2.23 3.17 18.51
N TYR A 75 2.04 3.51 17.25
CA TYR A 75 0.85 3.22 16.49
C TYR A 75 1.20 2.59 15.15
N LYS A 76 0.20 2.08 14.49
CA LYS A 76 0.29 1.54 13.14
C LYS A 76 -0.72 2.24 12.24
N LEU A 77 -0.27 2.65 11.07
CA LEU A 77 -1.10 3.21 10.03
C LEU A 77 -1.13 2.24 8.85
N ALA A 78 -2.30 1.73 8.53
CA ALA A 78 -2.56 0.97 7.31
C ALA A 78 -3.14 1.90 6.24
N THR A 79 -2.66 1.81 5.01
CA THR A 79 -3.13 2.64 3.90
C THR A 79 -3.40 1.81 2.66
N ILE A 80 -4.44 2.17 1.90
CA ILE A 80 -4.62 1.75 0.51
C ILE A 80 -4.25 2.95 -0.36
N ARG A 81 -3.29 2.75 -1.24
CA ARG A 81 -2.83 3.70 -2.24
C ARG A 81 -3.33 3.30 -3.61
N GLY A 82 -4.10 4.15 -4.26
CA GLY A 82 -4.50 3.99 -5.66
C GLY A 82 -3.50 4.64 -6.61
N ILE A 83 -3.20 4.00 -7.74
CA ILE A 83 -2.32 4.54 -8.78
C ILE A 83 -3.16 5.28 -9.81
N VAL A 84 -2.85 6.56 -10.06
CA VAL A 84 -3.52 7.42 -11.04
C VAL A 84 -2.47 8.03 -11.96
N GLY A 85 -2.26 7.44 -13.14
CA GLY A 85 -1.17 7.84 -14.05
C GLY A 85 0.19 7.67 -13.38
N ASP A 86 0.98 8.76 -13.32
CA ASP A 86 2.30 8.79 -12.69
C ASP A 86 2.25 9.21 -11.21
N THR A 87 1.06 9.30 -10.62
CA THR A 87 0.89 9.72 -9.23
C THR A 87 0.10 8.69 -8.43
N GLY A 88 0.22 8.76 -7.11
CA GLY A 88 -0.57 7.95 -6.20
C GLY A 88 -1.48 8.79 -5.32
N ILE A 89 -2.52 8.17 -4.84
CA ILE A 89 -3.48 8.76 -3.90
C ILE A 89 -3.72 7.77 -2.78
N ILE A 90 -3.55 8.20 -1.55
CA ILE A 90 -4.00 7.41 -0.40
C ILE A 90 -5.53 7.49 -0.35
N GLU A 91 -6.20 6.36 -0.61
CA GLU A 91 -7.65 6.28 -0.80
C GLU A 91 -8.40 5.85 0.45
N ASP A 92 -7.75 5.07 1.29
CA ASP A 92 -8.33 4.57 2.54
C ASP A 92 -7.22 4.46 3.59
N ILE A 93 -7.54 4.79 4.84
CA ILE A 93 -6.62 4.73 5.97
C ILE A 93 -7.27 4.08 7.18
N ARG A 94 -6.49 3.30 7.93
CA ARG A 94 -6.85 2.74 9.24
C ARG A 94 -5.70 2.92 10.20
N PHE A 95 -6.05 3.05 11.46
CA PHE A 95 -5.12 3.36 12.52
C PHE A 95 -5.37 2.48 13.73
N GLY A 96 -4.30 2.08 14.41
CA GLY A 96 -4.38 1.24 15.61
C GLY A 96 -3.08 1.22 16.39
N PRO A 97 -3.03 0.51 17.53
CA PRO A 97 -1.80 0.34 18.29
C PRO A 97 -0.74 -0.46 17.50
N ILE A 98 0.55 -0.13 17.70
CA ILE A 98 1.67 -0.70 16.92
C ILE A 98 1.77 -2.24 16.99
N ASN A 99 1.30 -2.84 18.08
CA ASN A 99 1.34 -4.29 18.29
C ASN A 99 0.21 -5.07 17.58
N VAL A 100 -0.73 -4.39 16.93
CA VAL A 100 -1.74 -5.05 16.12
C VAL A 100 -1.08 -5.62 14.87
N HIS A 101 -1.41 -6.86 14.52
CA HIS A 101 -0.90 -7.49 13.31
C HIS A 101 -1.43 -6.77 12.06
N ASP A 102 -0.55 -6.57 11.05
CA ASP A 102 -0.87 -5.81 9.83
C ASP A 102 -2.15 -6.31 9.16
N MET A 103 -2.31 -7.63 9.05
CA MET A 103 -3.49 -8.24 8.47
C MET A 103 -4.77 -7.95 9.28
N SER A 104 -4.70 -8.02 10.63
CA SER A 104 -5.86 -7.75 11.49
C SER A 104 -6.34 -6.31 11.36
N LEU A 105 -5.42 -5.34 11.23
CA LEU A 105 -5.75 -3.94 11.02
C LEU A 105 -6.36 -3.72 9.63
N SER A 106 -5.86 -4.41 8.61
CA SER A 106 -6.20 -4.19 7.21
C SER A 106 -7.36 -5.03 6.70
N GLU A 107 -7.72 -6.13 7.37
CA GLU A 107 -8.75 -7.05 6.88
C GLU A 107 -10.08 -6.37 6.60
N ARG A 108 -10.50 -5.45 7.50
CA ARG A 108 -11.72 -4.67 7.31
C ARG A 108 -11.65 -3.76 6.08
N MET A 109 -10.46 -3.14 5.83
CA MET A 109 -10.23 -2.34 4.62
C MET A 109 -10.35 -3.21 3.37
N ILE A 110 -9.67 -4.36 3.35
CA ILE A 110 -9.67 -5.27 2.22
C ILE A 110 -11.10 -5.75 1.88
N LYS A 111 -11.89 -6.10 2.91
CA LYS A 111 -13.22 -6.66 2.71
C LYS A 111 -14.28 -5.61 2.39
N HIS A 112 -14.18 -4.42 2.97
CA HIS A 112 -15.30 -3.47 2.99
C HIS A 112 -15.00 -2.10 2.40
N SER A 113 -13.74 -1.79 2.06
CA SER A 113 -13.44 -0.52 1.42
C SER A 113 -14.19 -0.37 0.09
N PRO A 114 -14.87 0.75 -0.15
CA PRO A 114 -15.57 1.00 -1.39
C PRO A 114 -14.63 1.38 -2.55
N VAL A 115 -13.33 1.52 -2.32
CA VAL A 115 -12.35 1.88 -3.35
C VAL A 115 -12.19 0.78 -4.40
N PHE A 116 -12.37 -0.49 -4.02
CA PHE A 116 -12.23 -1.61 -4.94
C PHE A 116 -13.44 -1.78 -5.83
N ARG A 117 -13.22 -1.88 -7.13
CA ARG A 117 -14.19 -2.17 -8.17
C ARG A 117 -13.90 -3.53 -8.79
N SER A 118 -14.89 -4.09 -9.47
CA SER A 118 -14.70 -5.31 -10.24
C SER A 118 -13.64 -5.11 -11.35
N GLY A 119 -12.65 -6.00 -11.39
CA GLY A 119 -11.53 -5.94 -12.31
C GLY A 119 -10.30 -5.20 -11.78
N ASP A 120 -10.36 -4.65 -10.56
CA ASP A 120 -9.22 -3.99 -9.94
C ASP A 120 -8.15 -5.00 -9.49
N ILE A 121 -6.97 -4.46 -9.23
CA ILE A 121 -5.79 -5.18 -8.77
C ILE A 121 -5.41 -4.67 -7.37
N LEU A 122 -5.12 -5.59 -6.46
CA LEU A 122 -4.54 -5.29 -5.16
C LEU A 122 -3.13 -5.90 -5.04
N ILE A 123 -2.15 -5.05 -4.80
CA ILE A 123 -0.75 -5.44 -4.56
C ILE A 123 -0.49 -5.38 -3.05
N ASN A 124 0.02 -6.47 -2.50
CA ASN A 124 0.33 -6.60 -1.08
C ASN A 124 1.77 -7.04 -0.85
N ASP A 125 2.31 -6.74 0.33
CA ASP A 125 3.52 -7.41 0.83
C ASP A 125 3.21 -8.82 1.36
N ARG A 126 4.26 -9.64 1.52
CA ARG A 126 4.18 -11.01 2.09
C ARG A 126 3.56 -11.07 3.49
N GLY A 127 3.51 -9.95 4.22
CA GLY A 127 2.84 -9.83 5.51
C GLY A 127 1.32 -9.99 5.42
N PHE A 128 0.76 -9.70 4.25
CA PHE A 128 -0.69 -9.73 3.98
C PHE A 128 -1.15 -11.01 3.25
N ILE A 129 -0.26 -12.00 3.10
CA ILE A 129 -0.63 -13.24 2.43
C ILE A 129 -1.67 -14.01 3.24
N SER A 130 -2.85 -14.18 2.66
CA SER A 130 -3.98 -14.86 3.31
C SER A 130 -4.90 -15.45 2.24
N ARG A 131 -4.93 -16.80 2.17
CA ARG A 131 -5.79 -17.49 1.21
C ARG A 131 -7.29 -17.14 1.34
N PRO A 132 -7.88 -17.09 2.55
CA PRO A 132 -9.28 -16.69 2.70
C PRO A 132 -9.56 -15.30 2.17
N VAL A 133 -8.63 -14.35 2.34
CA VAL A 133 -8.77 -12.99 1.83
C VAL A 133 -8.65 -12.96 0.30
N MET A 134 -7.69 -13.66 -0.27
CA MET A 134 -7.52 -13.77 -1.74
C MET A 134 -8.76 -14.40 -2.39
N ASN A 135 -9.29 -15.48 -1.80
CA ASN A 135 -10.54 -16.11 -2.23
C ASN A 135 -11.73 -15.13 -2.18
N TYR A 136 -11.85 -14.39 -1.08
CA TYR A 136 -12.92 -13.39 -0.93
C TYR A 136 -12.82 -12.30 -1.99
N LEU A 137 -11.65 -11.70 -2.16
CA LEU A 137 -11.43 -10.65 -3.14
C LEU A 137 -11.76 -11.12 -4.57
N LYS A 138 -11.22 -12.26 -4.98
CA LYS A 138 -11.46 -12.78 -6.33
C LYS A 138 -12.92 -13.16 -6.55
N ARG A 139 -13.52 -13.93 -5.63
CA ARG A 139 -14.86 -14.49 -5.82
C ARG A 139 -16.00 -13.53 -5.54
N LYS A 140 -15.83 -12.65 -4.54
CA LYS A 140 -16.91 -11.73 -4.11
C LYS A 140 -16.77 -10.34 -4.68
N ARG A 141 -15.56 -9.89 -4.98
CA ARG A 141 -15.29 -8.54 -5.44
C ARG A 141 -14.74 -8.49 -6.88
N ASN A 142 -14.35 -9.65 -7.44
CA ASN A 142 -13.63 -9.77 -8.72
C ASN A 142 -12.39 -8.85 -8.75
N VAL A 143 -11.62 -8.85 -7.65
CA VAL A 143 -10.36 -8.12 -7.48
C VAL A 143 -9.23 -9.13 -7.48
N ASP A 144 -8.22 -8.90 -8.32
CA ASP A 144 -7.04 -9.74 -8.40
C ASP A 144 -5.98 -9.30 -7.39
N THR A 145 -5.31 -10.27 -6.78
CA THR A 145 -4.23 -10.02 -5.81
C THR A 145 -2.88 -10.40 -6.37
N TYR A 146 -1.86 -9.60 -6.02
CA TYR A 146 -0.46 -9.84 -6.34
C TYR A 146 0.35 -9.77 -5.05
N VAL A 147 0.95 -10.90 -4.66
CA VAL A 147 1.63 -11.01 -3.35
C VAL A 147 2.81 -11.97 -3.42
N PRO A 148 3.94 -11.69 -2.75
CA PRO A 148 5.05 -12.63 -2.70
C PRO A 148 4.78 -13.76 -1.70
N LEU A 149 5.17 -14.97 -2.05
CA LEU A 149 5.16 -16.11 -1.14
C LEU A 149 6.35 -16.03 -0.16
N ARG A 150 6.14 -16.59 1.03
CA ARG A 150 7.23 -16.82 1.98
C ARG A 150 7.99 -18.09 1.60
N ASN A 151 9.30 -18.10 1.78
CA ASN A 151 10.17 -19.22 1.41
C ASN A 151 9.91 -20.52 2.19
N ASN A 152 9.23 -20.45 3.33
CA ASN A 152 8.83 -21.60 4.14
C ASN A 152 7.48 -22.22 3.71
N MET A 153 6.82 -21.70 2.67
CA MET A 153 5.54 -22.23 2.18
C MET A 153 5.78 -23.33 1.14
N ASP A 154 4.92 -24.36 1.15
CA ASP A 154 5.00 -25.46 0.19
C ASP A 154 4.79 -24.98 -1.25
N ALA A 155 3.83 -24.09 -1.47
CA ALA A 155 3.60 -23.48 -2.78
C ALA A 155 4.83 -22.72 -3.31
N TYR A 156 5.64 -22.11 -2.44
CA TYR A 156 6.90 -21.50 -2.84
C TYR A 156 7.90 -22.55 -3.33
N ARG A 157 8.13 -23.61 -2.51
CA ARG A 157 9.10 -24.65 -2.83
C ARG A 157 8.77 -25.33 -4.15
N LEU A 158 7.51 -25.71 -4.31
CA LEU A 158 7.06 -26.37 -5.52
C LEU A 158 7.13 -25.44 -6.75
N ALA A 159 6.76 -24.16 -6.63
CA ALA A 159 6.89 -23.22 -7.74
C ALA A 159 8.34 -23.11 -8.21
N VAL A 160 9.31 -23.07 -7.28
CA VAL A 160 10.74 -23.04 -7.62
C VAL A 160 11.17 -24.35 -8.31
N GLU A 161 10.80 -25.50 -7.76
CA GLU A 161 11.10 -26.81 -8.36
C GLU A 161 10.54 -26.94 -9.78
N CYS A 162 9.28 -26.60 -9.98
CA CYS A 162 8.64 -26.59 -11.30
C CYS A 162 9.35 -25.65 -12.29
N ALA A 163 9.73 -24.43 -11.84
CA ALA A 163 10.43 -23.49 -12.70
C ALA A 163 11.81 -24.02 -13.13
N ILE A 164 12.53 -24.69 -12.23
CA ILE A 164 13.83 -25.33 -12.52
C ILE A 164 13.63 -26.50 -13.50
N GLN A 165 12.66 -27.37 -13.26
CA GLN A 165 12.39 -28.53 -14.11
C GLN A 165 11.96 -28.13 -15.52
N ASN A 166 11.06 -27.16 -15.63
CA ASN A 166 10.57 -26.66 -16.92
C ASN A 166 11.65 -25.89 -17.69
N ASN A 167 12.63 -25.35 -17.02
CA ASN A 167 13.75 -24.59 -17.57
C ASN A 167 13.34 -23.49 -18.59
N ALA A 168 12.15 -22.95 -18.45
CA ALA A 168 11.57 -21.92 -19.34
C ALA A 168 11.86 -20.51 -18.82
N TRP A 169 13.12 -20.14 -18.75
CA TRP A 169 13.57 -18.86 -18.22
C TRP A 169 13.60 -17.77 -19.30
N SER A 170 13.09 -16.61 -18.98
CA SER A 170 13.19 -15.38 -19.77
C SER A 170 13.88 -14.27 -19.01
N LYS A 171 14.34 -13.23 -19.70
CA LYS A 171 14.97 -12.07 -19.07
C LYS A 171 13.96 -11.29 -18.23
N HIS A 172 14.42 -10.74 -17.10
CA HIS A 172 13.60 -9.81 -16.31
C HIS A 172 13.21 -8.57 -17.14
N PRO A 173 11.95 -8.10 -17.08
CA PRO A 173 11.50 -6.97 -17.91
C PRO A 173 12.17 -5.64 -17.56
N ASN A 174 12.67 -5.49 -16.33
CA ASN A 174 13.40 -4.31 -15.88
C ASN A 174 14.88 -4.43 -16.26
N PRO A 175 15.44 -3.57 -17.13
CA PRO A 175 16.84 -3.63 -17.55
C PRO A 175 17.84 -3.51 -16.39
N LYS A 176 17.48 -2.84 -15.30
CA LYS A 176 18.31 -2.71 -14.09
C LYS A 176 18.50 -4.04 -13.36
N ARG A 177 17.70 -5.06 -13.66
CA ARG A 177 17.75 -6.41 -13.09
C ARG A 177 18.21 -7.44 -14.12
N SER A 178 19.25 -7.09 -14.89
CA SER A 178 19.78 -7.93 -16.00
C SER A 178 20.27 -9.30 -15.54
N GLN A 179 20.68 -9.44 -14.28
CA GLN A 179 21.12 -10.70 -13.65
C GLN A 179 19.95 -11.58 -13.20
N GLN A 180 18.73 -11.11 -13.35
CA GLN A 180 17.56 -11.90 -12.95
C GLN A 180 16.89 -12.55 -14.16
N ARG A 181 16.32 -13.74 -13.92
CA ARG A 181 15.52 -14.50 -14.88
C ARG A 181 14.14 -14.73 -14.27
N ILE A 182 13.15 -14.80 -15.12
CA ILE A 182 11.77 -15.05 -14.69
C ILE A 182 11.19 -16.26 -15.42
N SER A 183 10.36 -17.03 -14.72
CA SER A 183 9.61 -18.16 -15.25
C SER A 183 8.17 -18.13 -14.76
N LEU A 184 7.22 -18.52 -15.61
CA LEU A 184 5.83 -18.70 -15.24
C LEU A 184 5.61 -20.15 -14.78
N VAL A 185 4.99 -20.30 -13.61
CA VAL A 185 4.49 -21.59 -13.14
C VAL A 185 2.98 -21.43 -12.92
N PRO A 186 2.15 -21.99 -13.80
CA PRO A 186 0.71 -21.94 -13.64
C PRO A 186 0.21 -22.91 -12.58
N HIS A 187 -0.98 -22.67 -12.06
CA HIS A 187 -1.73 -23.57 -11.20
C HIS A 187 -1.03 -23.99 -9.90
N VAL A 188 -0.41 -23.01 -9.20
CA VAL A 188 0.27 -23.30 -7.92
C VAL A 188 -0.66 -23.28 -6.71
N GLY A 189 -1.93 -22.86 -6.88
CA GLY A 189 -2.92 -22.80 -5.81
C GLY A 189 -3.12 -24.10 -5.03
N PRO A 190 -3.22 -25.29 -5.69
CA PRO A 190 -3.38 -26.58 -5.03
C PRO A 190 -2.25 -26.99 -4.10
N TYR A 191 -1.08 -26.39 -4.26
CA TYR A 191 0.11 -26.70 -3.46
C TYR A 191 0.26 -25.84 -2.20
N TRP A 192 -0.68 -24.96 -1.97
CA TRP A 192 -0.74 -24.25 -0.71
C TRP A 192 -1.21 -25.21 0.38
N GLU A 193 -0.52 -25.22 1.53
CA GLU A 193 -0.89 -26.05 2.66
C GLU A 193 -2.38 -25.90 3.01
N SER A 194 -3.06 -27.04 3.19
CA SER A 194 -4.51 -27.10 3.45
C SER A 194 -5.37 -26.47 2.33
N ALA A 195 -4.90 -26.44 1.08
CA ALA A 195 -5.71 -25.99 -0.04
C ALA A 195 -6.94 -26.90 -0.26
N CYS A 196 -8.06 -26.28 -0.57
CA CYS A 196 -9.28 -26.96 -0.97
C CYS A 196 -9.59 -26.60 -2.44
N PRO A 197 -9.24 -27.47 -3.41
CA PRO A 197 -9.40 -27.14 -4.84
C PRO A 197 -10.82 -26.78 -5.25
N SER A 198 -11.83 -27.28 -4.54
CA SER A 198 -13.24 -26.98 -4.83
C SER A 198 -13.67 -25.58 -4.36
N THR A 199 -12.96 -25.01 -3.38
CA THR A 199 -13.33 -23.75 -2.72
C THR A 199 -12.28 -22.63 -2.86
N ASP A 200 -11.05 -22.98 -3.25
CA ASP A 200 -9.98 -22.00 -3.40
C ASP A 200 -9.86 -21.51 -4.84
N VAL A 201 -9.45 -20.27 -5.00
CA VAL A 201 -9.08 -19.71 -6.31
C VAL A 201 -7.72 -20.25 -6.71
N ASP A 202 -7.55 -20.46 -8.01
CA ASP A 202 -6.28 -20.86 -8.56
C ASP A 202 -5.30 -19.70 -8.61
N LEU A 203 -4.00 -20.03 -8.65
CA LEU A 203 -2.91 -19.06 -8.62
C LEU A 203 -1.90 -19.37 -9.69
N ASN A 204 -1.44 -18.33 -10.40
CA ASN A 204 -0.20 -18.40 -11.17
C ASN A 204 0.95 -17.79 -10.38
N ALA A 205 2.14 -18.36 -10.53
CA ALA A 205 3.36 -17.85 -9.95
C ALA A 205 4.34 -17.33 -11.02
N CYS A 206 4.92 -16.17 -10.74
CA CYS A 206 6.15 -15.71 -11.39
C CYS A 206 7.31 -16.04 -10.45
N VAL A 207 8.19 -16.95 -10.86
CA VAL A 207 9.43 -17.26 -10.16
C VAL A 207 10.53 -16.37 -10.72
N VAL A 208 11.18 -15.62 -9.85
CA VAL A 208 12.34 -14.79 -10.18
C VAL A 208 13.58 -15.48 -9.63
N TRP A 209 14.54 -15.77 -10.50
CA TRP A 209 15.84 -16.31 -10.15
C TRP A 209 16.89 -15.21 -10.23
N ASP A 210 17.49 -14.88 -9.10
CA ASP A 210 18.67 -14.02 -9.01
C ASP A 210 19.92 -14.89 -9.20
N MET A 211 20.50 -14.82 -10.39
CA MET A 211 21.66 -15.64 -10.76
C MET A 211 22.93 -15.26 -10.00
N GLU A 212 23.03 -14.02 -9.54
CA GLU A 212 24.22 -13.53 -8.82
C GLU A 212 24.29 -14.13 -7.41
N ASN A 213 23.13 -14.17 -6.72
CA ASN A 213 23.05 -14.65 -5.35
C ASN A 213 22.51 -16.09 -5.24
N GLY A 214 22.12 -16.72 -6.34
CA GLY A 214 21.51 -18.04 -6.36
C GLY A 214 20.15 -18.10 -5.65
N GLN A 215 19.48 -16.96 -5.46
CA GLN A 215 18.25 -16.87 -4.71
C GLN A 215 17.02 -16.88 -5.63
N TYR A 216 15.91 -17.38 -5.09
CA TYR A 216 14.61 -17.36 -5.77
C TYR A 216 13.64 -16.48 -5.00
N PHE A 217 12.75 -15.82 -5.76
CA PHE A 217 11.60 -15.10 -5.24
C PHE A 217 10.36 -15.55 -6.01
N VAL A 218 9.25 -15.74 -5.31
CA VAL A 218 8.01 -16.23 -5.92
C VAL A 218 6.90 -15.23 -5.66
N PHE A 219 6.31 -14.73 -6.74
CA PHE A 219 5.17 -13.80 -6.72
C PHE A 219 3.96 -14.50 -7.30
N VAL A 220 2.86 -14.53 -6.55
CA VAL A 220 1.63 -15.18 -7.00
C VAL A 220 0.53 -14.17 -7.28
N THR A 221 -0.37 -14.55 -8.17
CA THR A 221 -1.58 -13.79 -8.49
C THR A 221 -2.78 -14.70 -8.69
N THR A 222 -3.96 -14.18 -8.35
CA THR A 222 -5.25 -14.79 -8.70
C THR A 222 -5.67 -14.49 -10.15
N ASP A 223 -4.95 -13.62 -10.86
CA ASP A 223 -5.13 -13.39 -12.30
C ASP A 223 -4.33 -14.41 -13.10
N THR A 224 -4.97 -15.55 -13.38
CA THR A 224 -4.35 -16.66 -14.09
C THR A 224 -4.17 -16.40 -15.60
N SER A 225 -4.59 -15.26 -16.12
CA SER A 225 -4.37 -14.85 -17.51
C SER A 225 -3.01 -14.20 -17.75
N LYS A 226 -2.28 -13.80 -16.70
CA LYS A 226 -1.05 -13.02 -16.82
C LYS A 226 0.18 -13.88 -17.07
N LEU A 227 1.07 -13.35 -17.89
CA LEU A 227 2.40 -13.90 -18.09
C LEU A 227 3.35 -13.49 -16.95
N ALA A 228 4.45 -14.22 -16.77
CA ALA A 228 5.45 -13.91 -15.73
C ALA A 228 5.93 -12.46 -15.76
N ARG A 229 6.19 -11.92 -16.97
CA ARG A 229 6.62 -10.53 -17.16
C ARG A 229 5.59 -9.50 -16.68
N ASP A 230 4.30 -9.82 -16.81
CA ASP A 230 3.23 -8.90 -16.43
C ASP A 230 3.01 -8.95 -14.91
N ILE A 231 3.10 -10.14 -14.33
CA ILE A 231 3.03 -10.34 -12.86
C ILE A 231 4.12 -9.52 -12.18
N ILE A 232 5.38 -9.65 -12.61
CA ILE A 232 6.47 -8.93 -11.95
C ILE A 232 6.42 -7.43 -12.20
N LYS A 233 6.03 -6.96 -13.39
CA LYS A 233 5.86 -5.53 -13.67
C LYS A 233 4.80 -4.89 -12.77
N ILE A 234 3.68 -5.57 -12.55
CA ILE A 234 2.62 -5.07 -11.65
C ILE A 234 3.16 -5.04 -10.22
N TYR A 235 3.82 -6.09 -9.77
CA TYR A 235 4.36 -6.12 -8.40
C TYR A 235 5.45 -5.06 -8.16
N GLU A 236 6.25 -4.72 -9.16
CA GLU A 236 7.27 -3.67 -9.08
C GLU A 236 6.72 -2.26 -8.82
N LEU A 237 5.41 -2.05 -8.83
CA LEU A 237 4.77 -0.81 -8.39
C LEU A 237 4.69 -0.70 -6.85
N ARG A 238 4.84 -1.81 -6.13
CA ARG A 238 4.72 -1.84 -4.66
C ARG A 238 5.62 -0.83 -3.92
N PRO A 239 6.90 -0.60 -4.31
CA PRO A 239 7.76 0.36 -3.64
C PRO A 239 7.24 1.80 -3.61
N GLU A 240 6.29 2.16 -4.46
CA GLU A 240 5.74 3.52 -4.48
C GLU A 240 5.03 3.90 -3.17
N ILE A 241 4.42 2.95 -2.45
CA ILE A 241 3.80 3.23 -1.15
C ILE A 241 4.85 3.47 -0.06
N GLU A 242 6.04 2.85 -0.18
CA GLU A 242 7.15 3.09 0.74
C GLU A 242 7.68 4.52 0.60
N GLU A 243 7.70 5.05 -0.63
CA GLU A 243 8.04 6.44 -0.90
C GLU A 243 7.01 7.40 -0.29
N ASP A 244 5.71 7.11 -0.38
CA ASP A 244 4.68 7.90 0.29
C ASP A 244 4.92 7.93 1.81
N TYR A 245 5.22 6.78 2.42
CA TYR A 245 5.52 6.71 3.87
C TYR A 245 6.80 7.48 4.22
N ARG A 246 7.82 7.40 3.39
CA ARG A 246 9.05 8.17 3.58
C ARG A 246 8.75 9.67 3.56
N GLN A 247 7.94 10.15 2.61
CA GLN A 247 7.55 11.56 2.55
C GLN A 247 6.73 11.97 3.77
N LEU A 248 5.78 11.14 4.22
CA LEU A 248 4.98 11.41 5.42
C LEU A 248 5.86 11.51 6.67
N LYS A 249 6.88 10.64 6.81
CA LYS A 249 7.77 10.62 7.97
C LYS A 249 8.85 11.70 7.91
N ASP A 250 9.54 11.83 6.77
CA ASP A 250 10.72 12.69 6.65
C ASP A 250 10.35 14.15 6.40
N PHE A 251 9.38 14.40 5.52
CA PHE A 251 8.97 15.75 5.15
C PHE A 251 7.87 16.29 6.07
N TRP A 252 6.78 15.52 6.25
CA TRP A 252 5.62 15.95 7.03
C TRP A 252 5.76 15.67 8.53
N LYS A 253 6.81 14.96 8.96
CA LYS A 253 7.07 14.64 10.38
C LYS A 253 5.86 14.02 11.09
N ILE A 254 5.20 13.06 10.41
CA ILE A 254 3.96 12.45 10.89
C ILE A 254 4.12 11.76 12.26
N GLU A 255 5.35 11.45 12.69
CA GLU A 255 5.68 10.84 13.98
C GLU A 255 5.96 11.86 15.08
N ASP A 256 6.08 13.17 14.76
CA ASP A 256 6.40 14.23 15.73
C ASP A 256 5.14 14.76 16.43
N PHE A 257 4.47 13.88 17.16
CA PHE A 257 3.23 14.20 17.86
C PHE A 257 3.46 15.21 18.99
N LYS A 258 2.75 16.33 18.95
CA LYS A 258 2.78 17.39 20.00
C LYS A 258 1.75 17.13 21.10
N SER A 259 1.02 16.04 21.08
CA SER A 259 0.02 15.65 22.07
C SER A 259 0.05 14.14 22.30
N THR A 260 -0.35 13.72 23.48
CA THR A 260 -0.57 12.32 23.83
C THR A 260 -2.03 11.87 23.69
N LYS A 261 -2.95 12.80 23.38
CA LYS A 261 -4.37 12.52 23.19
C LYS A 261 -4.65 11.93 21.82
N ILE A 262 -5.37 10.82 21.78
CA ILE A 262 -5.59 10.04 20.58
C ILE A 262 -6.26 10.83 19.44
N ASN A 263 -7.24 11.68 19.74
CA ASN A 263 -7.91 12.52 18.75
C ASN A 263 -6.98 13.59 18.15
N MET A 264 -6.05 14.15 18.93
CA MET A 264 -5.04 15.09 18.45
C MET A 264 -4.01 14.37 17.56
N ILE A 265 -3.63 13.14 17.92
CA ILE A 265 -2.74 12.28 17.12
C ILE A 265 -3.42 11.94 15.79
N ALA A 266 -4.68 11.52 15.82
CA ALA A 266 -5.46 11.23 14.62
C ALA A 266 -5.54 12.45 13.69
N PHE A 267 -5.80 13.63 14.23
CA PHE A 267 -5.82 14.87 13.45
C PHE A 267 -4.44 15.18 12.86
N HIS A 268 -3.35 15.02 13.65
CA HIS A 268 -1.99 15.21 13.17
C HIS A 268 -1.63 14.27 12.01
N ILE A 269 -2.16 13.04 11.99
CA ILE A 269 -1.96 12.07 10.90
C ILE A 269 -2.81 12.45 9.67
N VAL A 270 -4.09 12.74 9.87
CA VAL A 270 -5.03 13.01 8.76
C VAL A 270 -4.64 14.27 7.97
N CYS A 271 -4.12 15.31 8.63
CA CYS A 271 -3.75 16.54 7.94
C CYS A 271 -2.67 16.36 6.86
N PRO A 272 -1.49 15.78 7.14
CA PRO A 272 -0.48 15.52 6.10
C PRO A 272 -0.98 14.57 5.01
N VAL A 273 -1.69 13.52 5.38
CA VAL A 273 -2.26 12.56 4.40
C VAL A 273 -3.25 13.28 3.47
N ARG A 274 -4.06 14.22 3.99
CA ARG A 274 -4.95 15.04 3.15
C ARG A 274 -4.19 15.99 2.24
N LEU A 275 -3.10 16.59 2.71
CA LEU A 275 -2.27 17.49 1.91
C LEU A 275 -1.54 16.77 0.80
N SER A 276 -1.19 15.48 0.97
CA SER A 276 -0.59 14.66 -0.09
C SER A 276 -1.52 14.43 -1.31
N LEU A 277 -2.82 14.74 -1.19
CA LEU A 277 -3.76 14.72 -2.33
C LEU A 277 -3.61 15.91 -3.29
N LEU A 278 -3.03 17.03 -2.85
CA LEU A 278 -2.98 18.26 -3.62
C LEU A 278 -2.28 18.11 -4.99
N PRO A 279 -1.16 17.39 -5.14
CA PRO A 279 -0.54 17.18 -6.46
C PRO A 279 -1.48 16.48 -7.43
N ALA A 280 -2.17 15.41 -7.01
CA ALA A 280 -3.11 14.66 -7.85
C ALA A 280 -4.30 15.54 -8.28
N LEU A 281 -4.86 16.34 -7.37
CA LEU A 281 -5.93 17.30 -7.66
C LEU A 281 -5.45 18.39 -8.64
N HIS A 282 -4.23 18.88 -8.49
CA HIS A 282 -3.65 19.85 -9.38
C HIS A 282 -3.48 19.31 -10.80
N HIS A 283 -2.95 18.10 -10.94
CA HIS A 283 -2.82 17.41 -12.23
C HIS A 283 -4.18 17.18 -12.90
N ALA A 284 -5.19 16.75 -12.15
CA ALA A 284 -6.55 16.58 -12.67
C ALA A 284 -7.16 17.89 -13.14
N SER A 285 -6.94 19.00 -12.42
CA SER A 285 -7.44 20.33 -12.80
C SER A 285 -6.81 20.89 -14.07
N ARG A 286 -5.51 20.63 -14.29
CA ARG A 286 -4.79 21.05 -15.51
C ARG A 286 -5.29 20.28 -16.73
N ARG A 287 -5.55 18.99 -16.63
CA ARG A 287 -6.10 18.18 -17.73
C ARG A 287 -7.48 18.67 -18.20
N ARG A 288 -8.29 19.23 -17.32
CA ARG A 288 -9.60 19.84 -17.68
C ARG A 288 -9.47 21.14 -18.49
N LYS A 289 -8.40 21.91 -18.29
CA LYS A 289 -8.17 23.20 -19.00
C LYS A 289 -7.52 23.03 -20.37
N VAL A 290 -6.87 21.90 -20.63
CA VAL A 290 -6.26 21.54 -21.92
C VAL A 290 -7.19 20.58 -22.62
N GLY A 291 -8.10 21.11 -23.44
CA GLY A 291 -8.93 20.30 -24.35
C GLY A 291 -8.03 19.38 -25.18
N TRP A 292 -8.31 18.10 -25.15
CA TRP A 292 -7.62 16.98 -25.75
C TRP A 292 -6.89 17.28 -27.07
N LYS A 293 -5.57 17.47 -27.03
CA LYS A 293 -4.67 17.09 -28.10
C LYS A 293 -3.64 16.15 -27.50
N ILE A 294 -3.87 14.84 -27.69
CA ILE A 294 -2.89 13.81 -27.35
C ILE A 294 -1.76 13.95 -28.37
N VAL A 295 -0.61 14.44 -27.92
CA VAL A 295 0.67 14.18 -28.58
C VAL A 295 1.50 13.45 -27.54
N ALA A 296 1.66 12.15 -27.78
CA ALA A 296 2.58 11.33 -27.02
C ALA A 296 4.01 11.82 -27.25
N SER A 297 4.72 12.19 -26.19
CA SER A 297 6.18 12.24 -26.18
C SER A 297 6.73 11.73 -24.85
N PRO A 298 7.86 11.01 -24.87
CA PRO A 298 8.32 10.24 -23.72
C PRO A 298 9.17 11.07 -22.77
N SER A 299 9.12 10.69 -21.49
CA SER A 299 10.12 10.90 -20.43
C SER A 299 10.66 12.31 -20.20
N GLN A 300 10.08 12.98 -19.21
CA GLN A 300 10.85 13.86 -18.32
C GLN A 300 10.34 13.73 -16.89
N SER A 301 11.19 13.20 -16.02
CA SER A 301 11.00 13.19 -14.59
C SER A 301 10.92 14.63 -14.07
N VAL A 302 9.75 15.08 -13.69
CA VAL A 302 9.58 16.36 -13.01
C VAL A 302 9.99 16.18 -11.56
N ARG A 303 11.24 16.52 -11.25
CA ARG A 303 11.65 16.82 -9.87
C ARG A 303 10.92 18.10 -9.45
N CYS A 304 9.88 18.00 -8.66
CA CYS A 304 9.34 19.13 -7.93
C CYS A 304 10.43 19.65 -6.97
N LYS A 305 11.02 20.80 -7.28
CA LYS A 305 11.83 21.54 -6.32
C LYS A 305 10.88 22.06 -5.25
N ALA A 306 11.02 21.55 -4.05
CA ALA A 306 10.31 21.97 -2.85
C ALA A 306 10.86 23.31 -2.31
N THR A 307 10.77 24.35 -3.10
CA THR A 307 11.10 25.72 -2.67
C THR A 307 9.89 26.58 -2.96
N GLU A 308 8.97 26.71 -1.98
CA GLU A 308 8.01 27.83 -1.86
C GLU A 308 6.63 27.46 -1.31
N PHE A 309 6.55 26.47 -0.41
CA PHE A 309 5.34 26.35 0.42
C PHE A 309 5.71 26.45 1.90
N ARG A 310 5.81 27.69 2.40
CA ARG A 310 5.68 27.93 3.85
C ARG A 310 4.23 27.74 4.23
N CYS A 311 3.96 26.72 5.00
CA CYS A 311 2.64 26.47 5.60
C CYS A 311 2.32 27.66 6.54
N PRO A 312 1.19 28.39 6.39
CA PRO A 312 0.85 29.54 7.24
C PRO A 312 0.55 29.18 8.69
N LEU A 313 0.64 27.91 9.07
CA LEU A 313 0.32 27.41 10.42
C LEU A 313 1.55 27.25 11.35
N TYR A 314 2.77 27.59 10.90
CA TYR A 314 3.99 27.54 11.72
C TYR A 314 4.64 28.90 11.91
N GLY A 315 3.85 29.94 12.04
CA GLY A 315 4.28 31.27 12.43
C GLY A 315 3.54 31.72 13.68
N LEU A 316 3.89 31.18 14.83
CA LEU A 316 3.84 31.78 16.18
C LEU A 316 4.59 30.86 17.13
#